data_4a1b817e9740203e473784e29a83faae
#
_entry.id   4a1b817e9740203e473784e29a83faae
#
_cell.length_a   1.000
_cell.length_b   1.000
_cell.length_c   1.000
_cell.angle_alpha   90.00
_cell.angle_beta   90.00
_cell.angle_gamma   90.00
#
_symmetry.space_group_name_H-M   'P 1'
#
loop_
_entity.id
_entity.type
_entity.pdbx_description
1 polymer ?
#
loop_
_entity_poly.entity_id
_entity_poly.type
_entity_poly.pdbx_seq_one_letter_code
_entity_poly.pdbx_strand_id
1 'polypeptide(L)'
;MYKRQVDTCAAEFDVKKPYFYSSFDEDNEAAMFGKAHPTSKKKILVVGSGPTSIGLGTDRDYAVVNCINTLKDFGYSTILLNNNPAAVSTDPGVADTLYLDPITDEDVRNVVLTEKPYGAVLPFGGGNAVRKAEMLRSLGVKVFGSDDEAHRRLKNLSLIHI
;
A
#
# COMPACT_ATOMS: atom_id res chain seq x y z
N MET A 1 -13.73 -18.45 -6.62
CA MET A 1 -12.59 -18.64 -5.71
C MET A 1 -12.12 -17.24 -5.30
N TYR A 2 -12.03 -16.93 -4.02
CA TYR A 2 -11.66 -15.59 -3.56
C TYR A 2 -10.15 -15.53 -3.31
N LYS A 3 -9.53 -14.38 -3.63
CA LYS A 3 -8.12 -14.14 -3.28
C LYS A 3 -7.98 -14.01 -1.76
N ARG A 4 -6.92 -14.60 -1.21
CA ARG A 4 -6.52 -14.54 0.19
C ARG A 4 -5.09 -14.01 0.28
N GLN A 5 -4.77 -13.36 1.38
CA GLN A 5 -3.41 -12.91 1.65
C GLN A 5 -2.68 -13.99 2.47
N VAL A 6 -1.61 -14.51 1.89
CA VAL A 6 -0.75 -15.52 2.50
C VAL A 6 0.63 -14.94 2.79
N ASP A 7 1.28 -15.47 3.82
CA ASP A 7 2.64 -15.08 4.19
C ASP A 7 3.66 -15.70 3.22
N THR A 8 4.68 -14.95 2.86
CA THR A 8 5.78 -15.43 2.01
C THR A 8 6.65 -16.48 2.71
N CYS A 9 6.64 -16.54 4.03
CA CYS A 9 7.45 -17.46 4.83
C CYS A 9 6.76 -18.79 5.13
N ALA A 10 5.52 -19.01 4.69
CA ALA A 10 4.78 -20.27 4.82
C ALA A 10 4.82 -20.89 6.24
N ALA A 11 4.77 -20.06 7.26
CA ALA A 11 4.86 -20.43 8.68
C ALA A 11 6.16 -21.18 9.10
N GLU A 12 7.21 -21.14 8.28
CA GLU A 12 8.50 -21.74 8.61
C GLU A 12 9.26 -20.97 9.70
N PHE A 13 8.95 -19.67 9.86
CA PHE A 13 9.60 -18.80 10.84
C PHE A 13 8.56 -17.92 11.51
N ASP A 14 8.73 -17.64 12.81
CA ASP A 14 7.95 -16.65 13.54
C ASP A 14 8.37 -15.24 13.11
N VAL A 15 7.69 -14.71 12.09
CA VAL A 15 8.06 -13.45 11.44
C VAL A 15 7.50 -12.28 12.23
N LYS A 16 8.39 -11.45 12.79
CA LYS A 16 7.98 -10.23 13.51
C LYS A 16 7.34 -9.16 12.60
N LYS A 17 7.63 -9.20 11.30
CA LYS A 17 7.13 -8.26 10.28
C LYS A 17 6.74 -9.04 9.04
N PRO A 18 5.46 -9.28 8.84
CA PRO A 18 4.98 -10.19 7.82
C PRO A 18 5.02 -9.57 6.41
N TYR A 19 5.26 -10.43 5.44
CA TYR A 19 5.13 -10.17 4.02
C TYR A 19 3.99 -11.00 3.47
N PHE A 20 2.99 -10.35 2.90
CA PHE A 20 1.83 -11.02 2.33
C PHE A 20 1.79 -10.84 0.83
N TYR A 21 1.19 -11.79 0.15
CA TYR A 21 0.81 -11.72 -1.26
C TYR A 21 -0.55 -12.38 -1.46
N SER A 22 -1.24 -12.03 -2.54
CA SER A 22 -2.54 -12.64 -2.84
C SER A 22 -2.39 -13.99 -3.49
N SER A 23 -3.13 -14.98 -2.98
CA SER A 23 -3.23 -16.34 -3.50
C SER A 23 -4.69 -16.79 -3.54
N PHE A 24 -4.98 -17.85 -4.29
CA PHE A 24 -6.27 -18.52 -4.28
C PHE A 24 -6.26 -19.66 -3.26
N ASP A 25 -6.01 -19.33 -2.02
CA ASP A 25 -5.92 -20.27 -0.91
C ASP A 25 -7.20 -20.30 -0.05
N GLU A 26 -7.29 -21.24 0.87
CA GLU A 26 -8.45 -21.35 1.78
C GLU A 26 -8.33 -20.37 2.95
N ASP A 27 -7.13 -20.16 3.46
CA ASP A 27 -6.84 -19.34 4.63
C ASP A 27 -6.42 -17.90 4.27
N ASN A 28 -6.78 -16.95 5.15
CA ASN A 28 -6.32 -15.58 5.10
C ASN A 28 -5.36 -15.31 6.26
N GLU A 29 -4.08 -15.56 6.02
CA GLU A 29 -3.03 -15.46 7.04
C GLU A 29 -2.82 -14.02 7.53
N ALA A 30 -2.99 -13.02 6.66
CA ALA A 30 -2.92 -11.62 7.07
C ALA A 30 -4.00 -11.26 8.10
N ALA A 31 -5.22 -11.78 7.92
CA ALA A 31 -6.30 -11.57 8.88
C ALA A 31 -6.04 -12.34 10.20
N MET A 32 -5.43 -13.51 10.12
CA MET A 32 -5.03 -14.28 11.31
C MET A 32 -3.90 -13.57 12.06
N PHE A 33 -2.88 -13.09 11.35
CA PHE A 33 -1.79 -12.33 11.93
C PHE A 33 -2.29 -11.06 12.63
N GLY A 34 -3.17 -10.30 11.99
CA GLY A 34 -3.76 -9.09 12.58
C GLY A 34 -4.55 -9.34 13.86
N LYS A 35 -5.19 -10.54 14.00
CA LYS A 35 -5.86 -10.96 15.23
C LYS A 35 -4.88 -11.38 16.33
N ALA A 36 -3.79 -12.05 15.95
CA ALA A 36 -2.75 -12.49 16.88
C ALA A 36 -1.89 -11.31 17.41
N HIS A 37 -1.72 -10.27 16.59
CA HIS A 37 -0.90 -9.10 16.93
C HIS A 37 -1.73 -7.80 16.86
N PRO A 38 -2.67 -7.60 17.80
CA PRO A 38 -3.50 -6.40 17.80
C PRO A 38 -2.65 -5.15 18.07
N THR A 39 -2.87 -4.12 17.27
CA THR A 39 -2.24 -2.81 17.50
C THR A 39 -3.28 -1.76 17.83
N SER A 40 -2.97 -0.90 18.82
CA SER A 40 -3.78 0.29 19.15
C SER A 40 -3.45 1.49 18.26
N LYS A 41 -2.37 1.41 17.48
CA LYS A 41 -1.94 2.49 16.58
C LYS A 41 -2.86 2.56 15.36
N LYS A 42 -3.10 3.79 14.89
CA LYS A 42 -3.79 3.98 13.60
C LYS A 42 -2.90 3.49 12.48
N LYS A 43 -3.47 2.68 11.60
CA LYS A 43 -2.77 2.12 10.43
C LYS A 43 -2.86 3.08 9.25
N ILE A 44 -1.75 3.31 8.55
CA ILE A 44 -1.69 4.10 7.32
C ILE A 44 -1.20 3.20 6.18
N LEU A 45 -1.98 3.14 5.11
CA LEU A 45 -1.61 2.46 3.88
C LEU A 45 -0.77 3.39 3.02
N VAL A 46 0.43 2.97 2.66
CA VAL A 46 1.28 3.65 1.66
C VAL A 46 1.30 2.81 0.40
N VAL A 47 0.96 3.40 -0.75
CA VAL A 47 1.02 2.71 -2.03
C VAL A 47 2.32 3.08 -2.73
N GLY A 48 3.17 2.07 -2.93
CA GLY A 48 4.47 2.23 -3.58
C GLY A 48 4.38 2.43 -5.10
N SER A 49 5.52 2.72 -5.71
CA SER A 49 5.60 3.09 -7.14
C SER A 49 5.39 1.94 -8.10
N GLY A 50 5.47 0.70 -7.63
CA GLY A 50 5.46 -0.47 -8.48
C GLY A 50 6.72 -0.60 -9.35
N PRO A 51 6.72 -1.52 -10.32
CA PRO A 51 7.79 -1.64 -11.29
C PRO A 51 7.75 -0.42 -12.21
N THR A 52 8.83 0.33 -12.23
CA THR A 52 9.06 1.46 -13.12
C THR A 52 10.15 1.10 -14.11
N SER A 53 10.33 1.89 -15.16
CA SER A 53 11.46 1.73 -16.07
C SER A 53 12.77 1.83 -15.32
N ILE A 54 13.79 1.12 -15.77
CA ILE A 54 15.14 1.14 -15.17
C ILE A 54 15.61 2.60 -15.00
N GLY A 55 16.03 2.97 -13.79
CA GLY A 55 16.51 4.29 -13.44
C GLY A 55 15.44 5.33 -13.03
N LEU A 56 14.15 5.04 -13.18
CA LEU A 56 13.07 6.00 -12.84
C LEU A 56 12.34 5.69 -11.51
N GLY A 57 12.67 4.58 -10.85
CA GLY A 57 11.99 4.15 -9.63
C GLY A 57 12.63 4.64 -8.34
N THR A 58 13.91 4.94 -8.37
CA THR A 58 14.72 5.19 -7.17
C THR A 58 14.23 6.41 -6.38
N ASP A 59 13.93 7.51 -7.06
CA ASP A 59 13.50 8.76 -6.42
C ASP A 59 12.15 8.58 -5.70
N ARG A 60 11.23 7.86 -6.34
CA ARG A 60 9.91 7.60 -5.77
C ARG A 60 10.00 6.64 -4.59
N ASP A 61 10.84 5.62 -4.71
CA ASP A 61 11.04 4.64 -3.66
C ASP A 61 11.72 5.28 -2.43
N TYR A 62 12.69 6.16 -2.65
CA TYR A 62 13.27 6.98 -1.59
C TYR A 62 12.19 7.80 -0.85
N ALA A 63 11.27 8.42 -1.58
CA ALA A 63 10.16 9.16 -0.98
C ALA A 63 9.21 8.25 -0.20
N VAL A 64 8.95 7.03 -0.68
CA VAL A 64 8.15 6.02 0.05
C VAL A 64 8.80 5.66 1.38
N VAL A 65 10.11 5.35 1.39
CA VAL A 65 10.86 5.02 2.61
C VAL A 65 10.81 6.16 3.62
N ASN A 66 11.06 7.38 3.19
CA ASN A 66 11.00 8.55 4.08
C ASN A 66 9.59 8.79 4.62
N CYS A 67 8.56 8.61 3.80
CA CYS A 67 7.17 8.70 4.24
C CYS A 67 6.87 7.65 5.33
N ILE A 68 7.26 6.41 5.12
CA ILE A 68 7.07 5.32 6.10
C ILE A 68 7.80 5.64 7.41
N ASN A 69 9.05 6.06 7.35
CA ASN A 69 9.82 6.42 8.54
C ASN A 69 9.17 7.58 9.30
N THR A 70 8.78 8.63 8.60
CA THR A 70 8.07 9.77 9.19
C THR A 70 6.76 9.34 9.87
N LEU A 71 5.96 8.51 9.22
CA LEU A 71 4.73 7.99 9.82
C LEU A 71 4.98 7.19 11.09
N LYS A 72 6.06 6.39 11.12
CA LYS A 72 6.47 5.65 12.32
C LYS A 72 6.89 6.57 13.45
N ASP A 73 7.65 7.62 13.14
CA ASP A 73 8.07 8.64 14.13
C ASP A 73 6.87 9.36 14.75
N PHE A 74 5.80 9.55 13.98
CA PHE A 74 4.52 10.08 14.48
C PHE A 74 3.64 9.03 15.17
N GLY A 75 4.11 7.81 15.34
CA GLY A 75 3.43 6.76 16.10
C GLY A 75 2.34 6.01 15.33
N TYR A 76 2.30 6.11 14.01
CA TYR A 76 1.42 5.31 13.17
C TYR A 76 1.98 3.92 12.91
N SER A 77 1.11 2.95 12.64
CA SER A 77 1.50 1.67 12.06
C SER A 77 1.41 1.76 10.54
N THR A 78 2.42 1.27 9.86
CA THR A 78 2.58 1.45 8.42
C THR A 78 2.34 0.16 7.65
N ILE A 79 1.51 0.25 6.61
CA ILE A 79 1.26 -0.82 5.66
C ILE A 79 1.77 -0.34 4.31
N LEU A 80 2.66 -1.10 3.70
CA LEU A 80 3.11 -0.84 2.34
C LEU A 80 2.45 -1.81 1.37
N LEU A 81 1.88 -1.30 0.29
CA LEU A 81 1.46 -2.07 -0.87
C LEU A 81 2.37 -1.71 -2.04
N ASN A 82 3.16 -2.67 -2.50
CA ASN A 82 4.06 -2.52 -3.64
C ASN A 82 4.20 -3.84 -4.38
N ASN A 83 4.28 -3.82 -5.70
CA ASN A 83 4.48 -5.01 -6.52
C ASN A 83 5.90 -5.13 -7.09
N ASN A 84 6.84 -4.33 -6.58
CA ASN A 84 8.25 -4.42 -6.96
C ASN A 84 9.08 -4.97 -5.77
N PRO A 85 9.45 -6.25 -5.78
CA PRO A 85 10.23 -6.84 -4.69
C PRO A 85 11.68 -6.35 -4.65
N ALA A 86 12.16 -5.68 -5.69
CA ALA A 86 13.52 -5.13 -5.75
C ALA A 86 13.60 -3.68 -5.26
N ALA A 87 12.50 -3.10 -4.78
CA ALA A 87 12.48 -1.75 -4.23
C ALA A 87 13.00 -1.75 -2.77
N VAL A 88 13.78 -0.75 -2.38
CA VAL A 88 14.27 -0.61 -1.00
C VAL A 88 13.11 -0.49 0.00
N SER A 89 11.99 0.12 -0.41
CA SER A 89 10.80 0.21 0.44
C SER A 89 10.21 -1.14 0.82
N THR A 90 10.47 -2.18 0.01
CA THR A 90 10.03 -3.55 0.27
C THR A 90 11.02 -4.37 1.10
N ASP A 91 12.14 -3.78 1.51
CA ASP A 91 13.09 -4.45 2.38
C ASP A 91 12.49 -4.77 3.75
N PRO A 92 12.96 -5.89 4.37
CA PRO A 92 12.52 -6.30 5.69
C PRO A 92 12.67 -5.19 6.73
N GLY A 93 11.56 -4.83 7.37
CA GLY A 93 11.56 -3.86 8.45
C GLY A 93 11.35 -2.41 8.05
N VAL A 94 11.31 -2.07 6.78
CA VAL A 94 10.93 -0.73 6.34
C VAL A 94 9.48 -0.45 6.72
N ALA A 95 8.51 -1.22 6.28
CA ALA A 95 7.13 -1.13 6.74
C ALA A 95 6.86 -2.09 7.91
N ASP A 96 5.78 -1.87 8.68
CA ASP A 96 5.35 -2.82 9.71
C ASP A 96 4.65 -4.02 9.09
N THR A 97 3.95 -3.81 7.96
CA THR A 97 3.33 -4.87 7.16
C THR A 97 3.55 -4.56 5.68
N LEU A 98 3.94 -5.56 4.90
CA LEU A 98 4.16 -5.45 3.47
C LEU A 98 3.20 -6.37 2.71
N TYR A 99 2.57 -5.81 1.67
CA TYR A 99 1.80 -6.55 0.67
C TYR A 99 2.50 -6.45 -0.68
N LEU A 100 2.92 -7.60 -1.21
CA LEU A 100 3.53 -7.74 -2.53
C LEU A 100 2.46 -8.07 -3.56
N ASP A 101 1.53 -7.16 -3.79
CA ASP A 101 0.40 -7.33 -4.67
C ASP A 101 0.35 -6.27 -5.77
N PRO A 102 -0.27 -6.59 -6.92
CA PRO A 102 -0.56 -5.61 -7.95
C PRO A 102 -1.45 -4.47 -7.43
N ILE A 103 -1.28 -3.27 -7.99
CA ILE A 103 -2.10 -2.10 -7.63
C ILE A 103 -3.40 -2.12 -8.48
N THR A 104 -4.14 -3.23 -8.41
CA THR A 104 -5.47 -3.36 -9.01
C THR A 104 -6.55 -2.89 -8.03
N ASP A 105 -7.78 -2.69 -8.51
CA ASP A 105 -8.90 -2.30 -7.63
C ASP A 105 -9.23 -3.42 -6.65
N GLU A 106 -9.13 -4.67 -7.11
CA GLU A 106 -9.40 -5.85 -6.29
C GLU A 106 -8.37 -6.01 -5.17
N ASP A 107 -7.08 -5.94 -5.51
CA ASP A 107 -6.01 -6.18 -4.53
C ASP A 107 -5.96 -5.05 -3.49
N VAL A 108 -6.04 -3.79 -3.91
CA VAL A 108 -6.14 -2.64 -3.00
C VAL A 108 -7.35 -2.77 -2.08
N ARG A 109 -8.51 -3.17 -2.62
CA ARG A 109 -9.72 -3.38 -1.83
C ARG A 109 -9.54 -4.48 -0.80
N ASN A 110 -8.93 -5.60 -1.18
CA ASN A 110 -8.69 -6.74 -0.28
C ASN A 110 -7.78 -6.35 0.89
N VAL A 111 -6.69 -5.63 0.61
CA VAL A 111 -5.80 -5.09 1.65
C VAL A 111 -6.56 -4.15 2.59
N VAL A 112 -7.38 -3.24 2.05
CA VAL A 112 -8.16 -2.30 2.85
C VAL A 112 -9.18 -3.00 3.74
N LEU A 113 -9.87 -4.01 3.23
CA LEU A 113 -10.86 -4.77 4.00
C LEU A 113 -10.22 -5.61 5.12
N THR A 114 -9.00 -6.12 4.87
CA THR A 114 -8.24 -6.91 5.85
C THR A 114 -7.66 -6.02 6.95
N GLU A 115 -6.97 -4.93 6.56
CA GLU A 115 -6.19 -4.10 7.47
C GLU A 115 -6.97 -2.94 8.10
N LYS A 116 -8.05 -2.50 7.45
CA LYS A 116 -8.90 -1.38 7.87
C LYS A 116 -8.08 -0.11 8.19
N PRO A 117 -7.27 0.40 7.26
CA PRO A 117 -6.41 1.54 7.50
C PRO A 117 -7.24 2.80 7.78
N TYR A 118 -6.75 3.64 8.69
CA TYR A 118 -7.32 4.96 8.96
C TYR A 118 -7.21 5.90 7.76
N GLY A 119 -6.12 5.77 6.99
CA GLY A 119 -5.88 6.58 5.81
C GLY A 119 -4.90 5.95 4.85
N ALA A 120 -4.81 6.50 3.65
CA ALA A 120 -3.92 6.05 2.58
C ALA A 120 -3.13 7.20 1.96
N VAL A 121 -1.86 6.96 1.66
CA VAL A 121 -0.95 7.86 0.94
C VAL A 121 -0.73 7.30 -0.46
N LEU A 122 -1.19 7.99 -1.49
CA LEU A 122 -1.21 7.50 -2.87
C LEU A 122 -0.18 8.15 -3.82
N PRO A 123 0.32 9.38 -3.57
CA PRO A 123 1.10 10.12 -4.56
C PRO A 123 2.33 9.38 -5.10
N PHE A 124 2.98 8.58 -4.26
CA PHE A 124 4.19 7.83 -4.62
C PHE A 124 3.93 6.68 -5.61
N GLY A 125 2.73 6.13 -5.61
CA GLY A 125 2.31 5.07 -6.53
C GLY A 125 1.95 5.55 -7.94
N GLY A 126 2.14 6.84 -8.21
CA GLY A 126 1.87 7.44 -9.52
C GLY A 126 0.39 7.40 -9.90
N GLY A 127 0.11 7.58 -11.20
CA GLY A 127 -1.26 7.70 -11.69
C GLY A 127 -2.15 6.48 -11.44
N ASN A 128 -1.57 5.28 -11.32
CA ASN A 128 -2.36 4.08 -11.00
C ASN A 128 -2.89 4.11 -9.57
N ALA A 129 -2.04 4.49 -8.61
CA ALA A 129 -2.44 4.59 -7.21
C ALA A 129 -3.42 5.75 -6.99
N VAL A 130 -3.16 6.92 -7.58
CA VAL A 130 -4.03 8.09 -7.44
C VAL A 130 -5.45 7.82 -7.96
N ARG A 131 -5.61 7.03 -9.03
CA ARG A 131 -6.93 6.61 -9.52
C ARG A 131 -7.74 5.78 -8.53
N LYS A 132 -7.11 5.20 -7.49
CA LYS A 132 -7.80 4.44 -6.45
C LYS A 132 -8.42 5.34 -5.36
N ALA A 133 -8.18 6.65 -5.41
CA ALA A 133 -8.63 7.59 -4.40
C ALA A 133 -10.15 7.57 -4.18
N GLU A 134 -10.94 7.54 -5.25
CA GLU A 134 -12.40 7.50 -5.17
C GLU A 134 -12.90 6.20 -4.52
N MET A 135 -12.36 5.05 -4.94
CA MET A 135 -12.68 3.76 -4.34
C MET A 135 -12.31 3.72 -2.85
N LEU A 136 -11.15 4.22 -2.48
CA LEU A 136 -10.71 4.27 -1.08
C LEU A 136 -11.62 5.14 -0.21
N ARG A 137 -12.04 6.29 -0.72
CA ARG A 137 -13.02 7.15 -0.04
C ARG A 137 -14.37 6.46 0.13
N SER A 138 -14.84 5.73 -0.87
CA SER A 138 -16.11 4.96 -0.78
C SER A 138 -16.03 3.84 0.29
N LEU A 139 -14.83 3.34 0.58
CA LEU A 139 -14.57 2.37 1.65
C LEU A 139 -14.33 3.04 3.03
N GLY A 140 -14.47 4.36 3.13
CA GLY A 140 -14.30 5.11 4.36
C GLY A 140 -12.84 5.42 4.73
N VAL A 141 -11.88 5.19 3.82
CA VAL A 141 -10.46 5.47 4.04
C VAL A 141 -10.15 6.92 3.70
N LYS A 142 -9.48 7.63 4.60
CA LYS A 142 -8.99 9.00 4.33
C LYS A 142 -7.84 8.95 3.33
N VAL A 143 -7.93 9.71 2.26
CA VAL A 143 -6.85 9.83 1.28
C VAL A 143 -6.03 11.07 1.56
N PHE A 144 -4.72 10.87 1.77
CA PHE A 144 -3.75 11.94 1.99
C PHE A 144 -2.99 12.26 0.69
N GLY A 145 -2.72 13.53 0.48
CA GLY A 145 -2.04 14.05 -0.71
C GLY A 145 -2.99 14.76 -1.67
N SER A 146 -2.60 14.80 -2.94
CA SER A 146 -3.38 15.50 -3.98
C SER A 146 -4.75 14.88 -4.20
N ASP A 147 -5.73 15.72 -4.37
CA ASP A 147 -7.08 15.30 -4.73
C ASP A 147 -7.13 14.72 -6.15
N ASP A 148 -7.93 13.67 -6.34
CA ASP A 148 -8.14 13.04 -7.65
C ASP A 148 -8.75 14.02 -8.67
N GLU A 149 -9.64 14.90 -8.21
CA GLU A 149 -10.21 15.96 -9.04
C GLU A 149 -9.13 16.93 -9.54
N ALA A 150 -8.22 17.36 -8.66
CA ALA A 150 -7.07 18.19 -9.04
C ALA A 150 -6.18 17.46 -10.07
N HIS A 151 -5.96 16.15 -9.86
CA HIS A 151 -5.17 15.34 -10.78
C HIS A 151 -5.85 15.16 -12.16
N ARG A 152 -7.17 14.95 -12.18
CA ARG A 152 -7.95 14.90 -13.43
C ARG A 152 -7.89 16.23 -14.18
N ARG A 153 -8.02 17.35 -13.48
CA ARG A 153 -7.90 18.69 -14.07
C ARG A 153 -6.53 18.91 -14.68
N LEU A 154 -5.47 18.56 -14.00
CA LEU A 154 -4.09 18.67 -14.51
C LEU A 154 -3.85 17.82 -15.78
N LYS A 155 -4.52 16.68 -15.91
CA LYS A 155 -4.42 15.82 -17.10
C LYS A 155 -5.32 16.25 -18.26
N ASN A 156 -6.25 17.14 -18.02
CA ASN A 156 -7.14 17.62 -19.07
C ASN A 156 -6.43 18.69 -19.91
N LEU A 157 -5.86 18.26 -21.02
CA LEU A 157 -5.11 19.13 -21.94
C LEU A 157 -5.97 20.28 -22.50
N SER A 158 -7.30 20.18 -22.50
CA SER A 158 -8.18 21.25 -22.92
C SER A 158 -8.15 22.48 -22.00
N LEU A 159 -7.68 22.30 -20.76
CA LEU A 159 -7.49 23.41 -19.81
C LEU A 159 -6.17 24.15 -19.99
N ILE A 160 -5.26 23.62 -20.80
CA ILE A 160 -3.93 24.21 -21.06
C ILE A 160 -4.03 25.25 -22.21
N HIS A 161 -5.09 25.19 -23.04
CA HIS A 161 -5.35 26.17 -24.08
C HIS A 161 -6.16 27.35 -23.52
N ILE A 162 -5.48 28.18 -22.76
CA ILE A 162 -5.96 29.51 -22.43
C ILE A 162 -5.18 30.53 -23.27
#